data_30ab6d6e9c6ad0759b28550e2ebd7625
#
_entry.id   30ab6d6e9c6ad0759b28550e2ebd7625
#
_cell.length_a   1.000
_cell.length_b   1.000
_cell.length_c   1.000
_cell.angle_alpha   90.00
_cell.angle_beta   90.00
_cell.angle_gamma   90.00
#
_symmetry.space_group_name_H-M   'P 1'
#
loop_
_entity.id
_entity.type
_entity.pdbx_description
1 polymer ?
#
loop_
_entity_poly.entity_id
_entity_poly.type
_entity_poly.pdbx_seq_one_letter_code
_entity_poly.pdbx_strand_id
1 'polypeptide(L)'
;MPNIALIALLSSALLAAAGDPPQAPAKPAPPAPKASDIVMHCKPQTGLPREKLKLLGEEWDCELCLDDASRRTGMGARTEFPAGTAMIFVHPKPTLLSFWMKDCLIDLDIVFVDADGKICALHEAKKERLRLKSESLEMYEARLARYGSNRRAKYAIELPAGTVARLKPSLGQKIEADLSKLDARAK
;
A
#
# COMPACT_ATOMS: atom_id res chain seq x y z
N MET A 1 37.54 22.69 65.02
CA MET A 1 36.43 23.35 64.35
C MET A 1 35.53 22.24 63.79
N PRO A 2 34.30 22.04 64.35
CA PRO A 2 33.59 20.76 64.16
C PRO A 2 32.88 20.62 62.84
N ASN A 3 32.96 19.40 62.31
CA ASN A 3 32.21 18.85 61.26
C ASN A 3 30.72 18.70 61.65
N ILE A 4 29.83 19.21 60.81
CA ILE A 4 28.39 18.92 60.91
C ILE A 4 28.05 17.98 59.76
N ALA A 5 27.83 16.70 60.09
CA ALA A 5 27.30 15.68 59.16
C ALA A 5 25.79 15.85 59.05
N LEU A 6 25.32 16.14 57.87
CA LEU A 6 23.88 16.18 57.53
C LEU A 6 23.41 14.77 57.14
N ILE A 7 22.63 14.16 58.00
CA ILE A 7 21.99 12.86 57.73
C ILE A 7 20.76 13.09 56.86
N ALA A 8 20.81 12.65 55.59
CA ALA A 8 19.66 12.63 54.69
C ALA A 8 18.84 11.34 54.94
N LEU A 9 17.62 11.50 55.44
CA LEU A 9 16.63 10.44 55.55
C LEU A 9 16.04 10.14 54.16
N LEU A 10 16.36 8.98 53.63
CA LEU A 10 15.73 8.41 52.43
C LEU A 10 14.35 7.82 52.81
N SER A 11 13.30 8.54 52.55
CA SER A 11 11.94 8.00 52.58
C SER A 11 11.64 7.20 51.30
N SER A 12 11.70 5.89 51.37
CA SER A 12 11.28 4.99 50.30
C SER A 12 9.75 4.97 50.24
N ALA A 13 9.17 5.72 49.32
CA ALA A 13 7.76 5.59 49.00
C ALA A 13 7.54 4.32 48.14
N LEU A 14 6.92 3.32 48.76
CA LEU A 14 6.47 2.10 48.11
C LEU A 14 5.28 2.45 47.23
N LEU A 15 5.52 2.64 45.91
CA LEU A 15 4.46 2.83 44.89
C LEU A 15 3.78 1.48 44.67
N ALA A 16 2.62 1.28 45.25
CA ALA A 16 1.78 0.11 45.01
C ALA A 16 1.32 0.15 43.53
N ALA A 17 1.73 -0.85 42.74
CA ALA A 17 1.23 -1.05 41.38
C ALA A 17 -0.28 -1.34 41.44
N ALA A 18 -1.09 -0.38 41.05
CA ALA A 18 -2.52 -0.62 40.80
C ALA A 18 -2.60 -1.53 39.57
N GLY A 19 -2.99 -2.77 39.78
CA GLY A 19 -3.26 -3.72 38.71
C GLY A 19 -4.39 -3.17 37.84
N ASP A 20 -4.25 -3.30 36.53
CA ASP A 20 -5.29 -2.96 35.57
C ASP A 20 -6.58 -3.68 35.92
N PRO A 21 -7.74 -3.02 35.82
CA PRO A 21 -9.03 -3.67 36.06
C PRO A 21 -9.21 -4.83 35.05
N PRO A 22 -9.87 -5.94 35.48
CA PRO A 22 -10.07 -7.08 34.60
C PRO A 22 -10.82 -6.65 33.36
N GLN A 23 -10.20 -6.79 32.18
CA GLN A 23 -10.86 -6.54 30.90
C GLN A 23 -12.03 -7.49 30.74
N ALA A 24 -13.20 -6.95 30.47
CA ALA A 24 -14.38 -7.74 30.11
C ALA A 24 -14.02 -8.68 28.93
N PRO A 25 -14.54 -9.93 28.91
CA PRO A 25 -14.26 -10.84 27.82
C PRO A 25 -14.63 -10.22 26.49
N ALA A 26 -13.68 -10.16 25.55
CA ALA A 26 -13.89 -9.61 24.22
C ALA A 26 -15.06 -10.34 23.56
N LYS A 27 -16.03 -9.57 23.04
CA LYS A 27 -17.14 -10.14 22.27
C LYS A 27 -16.58 -10.96 21.13
N PRO A 28 -17.03 -12.22 20.92
CA PRO A 28 -16.53 -13.06 19.85
C PRO A 28 -16.63 -12.32 18.51
N ALA A 29 -15.56 -12.37 17.71
CA ALA A 29 -15.54 -11.77 16.39
C ALA A 29 -16.69 -12.36 15.54
N PRO A 30 -17.37 -11.55 14.73
CA PRO A 30 -18.43 -12.05 13.84
C PRO A 30 -17.85 -13.13 12.92
N PRO A 31 -18.65 -14.16 12.56
CA PRO A 31 -18.20 -15.22 11.66
C PRO A 31 -17.75 -14.62 10.32
N ALA A 32 -16.75 -15.24 9.69
CA ALA A 32 -16.29 -14.85 8.38
C ALA A 32 -17.44 -14.92 7.36
N PRO A 33 -17.55 -13.96 6.43
CA PRO A 33 -18.60 -13.97 5.41
C PRO A 33 -18.47 -15.20 4.51
N LYS A 34 -19.60 -15.76 4.08
CA LYS A 34 -19.62 -16.86 3.11
C LYS A 34 -19.18 -16.34 1.74
N ALA A 35 -18.50 -17.16 0.95
CA ALA A 35 -18.10 -16.81 -0.42
C ALA A 35 -19.29 -16.34 -1.29
N SER A 36 -20.49 -16.93 -1.07
CA SER A 36 -21.73 -16.54 -1.76
C SER A 36 -22.19 -15.12 -1.47
N ASP A 37 -21.70 -14.48 -0.42
CA ASP A 37 -22.10 -13.13 -0.01
C ASP A 37 -21.14 -12.05 -0.54
N ILE A 38 -20.04 -12.47 -1.17
CA ILE A 38 -19.01 -11.57 -1.72
C ILE A 38 -19.42 -11.12 -3.13
N VAL A 39 -19.20 -9.84 -3.42
CA VAL A 39 -19.42 -9.22 -4.73
C VAL A 39 -18.10 -8.67 -5.24
N MET A 40 -17.66 -9.16 -6.40
CA MET A 40 -16.52 -8.62 -7.16
C MET A 40 -17.03 -7.73 -8.29
N HIS A 41 -16.37 -6.59 -8.53
CA HIS A 41 -16.76 -5.64 -9.56
C HIS A 41 -15.90 -5.72 -10.83
N CYS A 42 -14.81 -6.48 -10.76
CA CYS A 42 -13.94 -6.73 -11.91
C CYS A 42 -13.57 -8.22 -12.02
N LYS A 43 -13.01 -8.55 -13.17
CA LYS A 43 -12.29 -9.81 -13.39
C LYS A 43 -10.79 -9.51 -13.45
N PRO A 44 -9.92 -10.49 -13.15
CA PRO A 44 -8.48 -10.29 -13.30
C PRO A 44 -8.17 -9.97 -14.75
N GLN A 45 -7.46 -8.86 -15.00
CA GLN A 45 -7.02 -8.51 -16.34
C GLN A 45 -5.82 -9.36 -16.75
N THR A 46 -5.75 -9.67 -18.04
CA THR A 46 -4.69 -10.46 -18.66
C THR A 46 -4.30 -9.84 -20.00
N GLY A 47 -3.16 -10.26 -20.57
CA GLY A 47 -2.75 -9.81 -21.90
C GLY A 47 -2.28 -8.37 -21.98
N LEU A 48 -1.95 -7.75 -20.86
CA LEU A 48 -1.31 -6.42 -20.85
C LEU A 48 0.04 -6.47 -21.60
N PRO A 49 0.43 -5.38 -22.29
CA PRO A 49 1.78 -5.26 -22.80
C PRO A 49 2.80 -5.44 -21.68
N ARG A 50 3.95 -6.07 -21.99
CA ARG A 50 4.99 -6.34 -21.01
C ARG A 50 6.32 -5.77 -21.48
N GLU A 51 7.15 -5.37 -20.51
CA GLU A 51 8.50 -4.88 -20.75
C GLU A 51 9.40 -5.20 -19.55
N LYS A 52 10.64 -5.61 -19.81
CA LYS A 52 11.64 -5.79 -18.75
C LYS A 52 12.27 -4.46 -18.44
N LEU A 53 12.17 -4.04 -17.18
CA LEU A 53 12.68 -2.75 -16.71
C LEU A 53 13.49 -2.94 -15.44
N LYS A 54 14.55 -2.15 -15.30
CA LYS A 54 15.32 -2.08 -14.05
C LYS A 54 14.69 -1.04 -13.14
N LEU A 55 14.16 -1.49 -12.00
CA LEU A 55 13.47 -0.68 -11.00
C LEU A 55 14.04 -1.01 -9.62
N LEU A 56 14.40 0.00 -8.85
CA LEU A 56 14.86 -0.17 -7.46
C LEU A 56 16.04 -1.13 -7.33
N GLY A 57 16.96 -1.14 -8.31
CA GLY A 57 18.15 -1.98 -8.32
C GLY A 57 17.99 -3.38 -8.91
N GLU A 58 16.77 -3.82 -9.22
CA GLU A 58 16.46 -5.16 -9.72
C GLU A 58 15.77 -5.11 -11.09
N GLU A 59 15.85 -6.20 -11.86
CA GLU A 59 15.10 -6.37 -13.10
C GLU A 59 13.72 -6.94 -12.82
N TRP A 60 12.70 -6.33 -13.45
CA TRP A 60 11.29 -6.69 -13.28
C TRP A 60 10.64 -6.94 -14.65
N ASP A 61 9.81 -7.96 -14.72
CA ASP A 61 8.93 -8.19 -15.87
C ASP A 61 7.63 -7.39 -15.61
N CYS A 62 7.52 -6.23 -16.24
CA CYS A 62 6.50 -5.23 -15.95
C CYS A 62 5.31 -5.36 -16.89
N GLU A 63 4.11 -5.53 -16.35
CA GLU A 63 2.85 -5.32 -17.06
C GLU A 63 2.54 -3.82 -17.13
N LEU A 64 2.06 -3.34 -18.28
CA LEU A 64 1.85 -1.92 -18.53
C LEU A 64 0.37 -1.58 -18.63
N CYS A 65 -0.12 -0.75 -17.69
CA CYS A 65 -1.45 -0.15 -17.71
C CYS A 65 -1.35 1.21 -18.43
N LEU A 66 -1.71 1.22 -19.70
CA LEU A 66 -1.50 2.36 -20.61
C LEU A 66 -2.78 3.14 -20.93
N ASP A 67 -3.95 2.62 -20.56
CA ASP A 67 -5.26 3.22 -20.78
C ASP A 67 -6.11 3.24 -19.51
N ASP A 68 -7.22 3.99 -19.55
CA ASP A 68 -8.09 4.16 -18.37
C ASP A 68 -8.71 2.84 -17.89
N ALA A 69 -8.99 1.90 -18.77
CA ALA A 69 -9.60 0.61 -18.39
C ALA A 69 -8.60 -0.24 -17.63
N SER A 70 -7.36 -0.39 -18.16
CA SER A 70 -6.31 -1.14 -17.52
C SER A 70 -5.86 -0.49 -16.19
N ARG A 71 -5.76 0.85 -16.15
CA ARG A 71 -5.46 1.56 -14.90
C ARG A 71 -6.52 1.39 -13.83
N ARG A 72 -7.82 1.38 -14.21
CA ARG A 72 -8.92 1.16 -13.25
C ARG A 72 -8.95 -0.25 -12.69
N THR A 73 -8.60 -1.24 -13.49
CA THR A 73 -8.62 -2.64 -13.07
C THR A 73 -7.42 -2.99 -12.20
N GLY A 74 -6.21 -2.53 -12.55
CA GLY A 74 -4.99 -2.80 -11.80
C GLY A 74 -4.82 -4.27 -11.43
N MET A 75 -4.47 -4.54 -10.19
CA MET A 75 -4.36 -5.88 -9.61
C MET A 75 -5.70 -6.47 -9.12
N GLY A 76 -6.83 -5.81 -9.42
CA GLY A 76 -8.15 -6.28 -9.00
C GLY A 76 -8.43 -7.74 -9.42
N ALA A 77 -9.04 -8.50 -8.52
CA ALA A 77 -9.40 -9.91 -8.65
C ALA A 77 -8.25 -10.90 -8.90
N ARG A 78 -6.99 -10.48 -8.85
CA ARG A 78 -5.84 -11.38 -8.93
C ARG A 78 -5.56 -12.02 -7.57
N THR A 79 -5.27 -13.31 -7.59
CA THR A 79 -4.97 -14.11 -6.38
C THR A 79 -3.49 -14.22 -6.09
N GLU A 80 -2.63 -13.80 -7.03
CA GLU A 80 -1.18 -13.87 -6.91
C GLU A 80 -0.52 -12.69 -7.62
N PHE A 81 0.70 -12.36 -7.18
CA PHE A 81 1.60 -11.42 -7.80
C PHE A 81 3.00 -12.06 -7.78
N PRO A 82 3.41 -12.74 -8.84
CA PRO A 82 4.65 -13.50 -8.85
C PRO A 82 5.87 -12.63 -8.56
N ALA A 83 6.85 -13.18 -7.84
CA ALA A 83 8.13 -12.52 -7.61
C ALA A 83 8.81 -12.14 -8.95
N GLY A 84 9.49 -10.99 -8.97
CA GLY A 84 10.12 -10.47 -10.18
C GLY A 84 9.17 -9.88 -11.21
N THR A 85 7.87 -9.80 -10.90
CA THR A 85 6.89 -9.09 -11.74
C THR A 85 6.45 -7.78 -11.10
N ALA A 86 6.08 -6.80 -11.91
CA ALA A 86 5.57 -5.50 -11.50
C ALA A 86 4.41 -5.09 -12.41
N MET A 87 3.60 -4.11 -11.95
CA MET A 87 2.61 -3.46 -12.79
C MET A 87 2.85 -1.96 -12.80
N ILE A 88 3.00 -1.38 -14.00
CA ILE A 88 3.28 0.05 -14.17
C ILE A 88 2.07 0.75 -14.77
N PHE A 89 1.60 1.76 -14.05
CA PHE A 89 0.52 2.64 -14.48
C PHE A 89 1.14 3.90 -15.08
N VAL A 90 0.89 4.14 -16.36
CA VAL A 90 1.38 5.32 -17.07
C VAL A 90 0.22 6.27 -17.29
N HIS A 91 0.28 7.46 -16.67
CA HIS A 91 -0.74 8.48 -16.83
C HIS A 91 -0.35 9.47 -17.94
N PRO A 92 -1.31 9.95 -18.77
CA PRO A 92 -1.00 10.88 -19.85
C PRO A 92 -0.37 12.20 -19.36
N LYS A 93 -0.76 12.65 -18.17
CA LYS A 93 -0.26 13.90 -17.55
C LYS A 93 0.04 13.69 -16.06
N PRO A 94 1.06 14.37 -15.51
CA PRO A 94 1.30 14.37 -14.07
C PRO A 94 0.08 14.92 -13.32
N THR A 95 -0.44 14.15 -12.35
CA THR A 95 -1.58 14.55 -11.52
C THR A 95 -1.43 14.01 -10.10
N LEU A 96 -2.27 14.48 -9.17
CA LEU A 96 -2.41 13.85 -7.87
C LEU A 96 -3.11 12.51 -8.07
N LEU A 97 -2.40 11.43 -7.81
CA LEU A 97 -2.93 10.07 -7.90
C LEU A 97 -3.40 9.60 -6.53
N SER A 98 -4.48 8.82 -6.53
CA SER A 98 -5.00 8.18 -5.33
C SER A 98 -5.45 6.77 -5.69
N PHE A 99 -4.79 5.77 -5.11
CA PHE A 99 -5.08 4.35 -5.31
C PHE A 99 -5.87 3.80 -4.13
N TRP A 100 -6.49 2.68 -4.30
CA TRP A 100 -7.26 1.92 -3.31
C TRP A 100 -7.16 0.43 -3.58
N MET A 101 -7.47 -0.38 -2.58
CA MET A 101 -7.45 -1.85 -2.68
C MET A 101 -8.81 -2.43 -3.06
N LYS A 102 -9.58 -1.71 -3.91
CA LYS A 102 -10.89 -2.18 -4.38
C LYS A 102 -10.74 -3.49 -5.14
N ASP A 103 -11.49 -4.51 -4.69
CA ASP A 103 -11.47 -5.86 -5.26
C ASP A 103 -10.08 -6.54 -5.28
N CYS A 104 -9.09 -6.02 -4.56
CA CYS A 104 -7.78 -6.66 -4.44
C CYS A 104 -7.83 -7.82 -3.44
N LEU A 105 -7.31 -8.97 -3.86
CA LEU A 105 -7.29 -10.21 -3.05
C LEU A 105 -5.96 -10.42 -2.34
N ILE A 106 -4.96 -9.61 -2.64
CA ILE A 106 -3.58 -9.71 -2.16
C ILE A 106 -3.09 -8.36 -1.66
N ASP A 107 -2.11 -8.38 -0.76
CA ASP A 107 -1.39 -7.19 -0.34
C ASP A 107 -0.44 -6.74 -1.45
N LEU A 108 -0.16 -5.43 -1.54
CA LEU A 108 0.70 -4.81 -2.56
C LEU A 108 1.60 -3.77 -1.93
N ASP A 109 2.74 -3.49 -2.58
CA ASP A 109 3.48 -2.26 -2.37
C ASP A 109 3.25 -1.31 -3.55
N ILE A 110 3.08 -0.02 -3.26
CA ILE A 110 2.81 1.00 -4.28
C ILE A 110 3.90 2.07 -4.21
N VAL A 111 4.55 2.31 -5.34
CA VAL A 111 5.59 3.34 -5.51
C VAL A 111 5.06 4.38 -6.52
N PHE A 112 4.83 5.61 -6.07
CA PHE A 112 4.48 6.71 -6.96
C PHE A 112 5.74 7.43 -7.44
N VAL A 113 5.77 7.75 -8.74
CA VAL A 113 6.93 8.35 -9.40
C VAL A 113 6.48 9.58 -10.18
N ASP A 114 7.20 10.69 -10.02
CA ASP A 114 6.92 11.93 -10.73
C ASP A 114 7.40 11.89 -12.20
N ALA A 115 7.20 12.98 -12.93
CA ALA A 115 7.59 13.08 -14.35
C ALA A 115 9.10 13.05 -14.58
N ASP A 116 9.90 13.38 -13.55
CA ASP A 116 11.37 13.35 -13.61
C ASP A 116 11.93 11.96 -13.27
N GLY A 117 11.05 10.98 -13.00
CA GLY A 117 11.41 9.63 -12.60
C GLY A 117 11.80 9.50 -11.13
N LYS A 118 11.42 10.45 -10.26
CA LYS A 118 11.73 10.43 -8.83
C LYS A 118 10.56 9.89 -8.01
N ILE A 119 10.87 9.07 -7.03
CA ILE A 119 9.89 8.52 -6.09
C ILE A 119 9.29 9.66 -5.25
N CYS A 120 7.96 9.79 -5.27
CA CYS A 120 7.25 10.83 -4.54
C CYS A 120 6.37 10.30 -3.40
N ALA A 121 5.99 9.03 -3.41
CA ALA A 121 5.34 8.37 -2.29
C ALA A 121 5.58 6.85 -2.33
N LEU A 122 5.52 6.22 -1.16
CA LEU A 122 5.70 4.79 -0.94
C LEU A 122 4.61 4.31 0.01
N HIS A 123 3.95 3.20 -0.32
CA HIS A 123 2.92 2.61 0.53
C HIS A 123 3.02 1.09 0.53
N GLU A 124 2.81 0.50 1.71
CA GLU A 124 2.49 -0.91 1.89
C GLU A 124 0.95 -1.03 1.98
N ALA A 125 0.32 -1.39 0.88
CA ALA A 125 -1.13 -1.43 0.76
C ALA A 125 -1.66 -2.82 1.13
N LYS A 126 -2.53 -2.87 2.13
CA LYS A 126 -3.13 -4.12 2.61
C LYS A 126 -4.45 -4.38 1.92
N LYS A 127 -4.69 -5.66 1.56
CA LYS A 127 -6.00 -6.08 1.08
C LYS A 127 -7.05 -5.79 2.14
N GLU A 128 -8.23 -5.41 1.69
CA GLU A 128 -9.33 -5.10 2.54
C GLU A 128 -10.48 -6.10 2.35
N ARG A 129 -11.41 -6.11 3.29
CA ARG A 129 -12.61 -6.94 3.17
C ARG A 129 -13.36 -6.58 1.87
N LEU A 130 -13.66 -7.58 1.07
CA LEU A 130 -14.44 -7.42 -0.14
C LEU A 130 -15.85 -6.93 0.18
N ARG A 131 -16.51 -6.37 -0.83
CA ARG A 131 -17.90 -5.96 -0.73
C ARG A 131 -18.82 -7.14 -0.45
N LEU A 132 -19.76 -6.97 0.47
CA LEU A 132 -20.83 -7.94 0.71
C LEU A 132 -22.10 -7.54 -0.06
N LYS A 133 -22.96 -8.50 -0.39
CA LYS A 133 -24.27 -8.25 -1.00
C LYS A 133 -25.14 -7.29 -0.18
N SER A 134 -25.00 -7.32 1.15
CA SER A 134 -25.70 -6.43 2.08
C SER A 134 -25.13 -5.02 2.14
N GLU A 135 -23.98 -4.75 1.52
CA GLU A 135 -23.30 -3.45 1.51
C GLU A 135 -23.51 -2.76 0.16
N SER A 136 -23.91 -1.49 0.16
CA SER A 136 -23.98 -0.71 -1.10
C SER A 136 -22.58 -0.49 -1.68
N LEU A 137 -22.48 -0.22 -2.98
CA LEU A 137 -21.20 0.09 -3.61
C LEU A 137 -20.55 1.34 -2.98
N GLU A 138 -21.37 2.35 -2.71
CA GLU A 138 -20.93 3.60 -2.10
C GLU A 138 -20.34 3.38 -0.69
N MET A 139 -21.01 2.60 0.16
CA MET A 139 -20.50 2.24 1.48
C MET A 139 -19.18 1.47 1.39
N TYR A 140 -19.10 0.53 0.43
CA TYR A 140 -17.86 -0.21 0.19
C TYR A 140 -16.71 0.73 -0.18
N GLU A 141 -16.90 1.58 -1.19
CA GLU A 141 -15.88 2.51 -1.67
C GLU A 141 -15.48 3.58 -0.64
N ALA A 142 -16.43 4.04 0.18
CA ALA A 142 -16.18 5.03 1.22
C ALA A 142 -15.27 4.52 2.34
N ARG A 143 -15.29 3.21 2.64
CA ARG A 143 -14.47 2.64 3.72
C ARG A 143 -13.07 2.20 3.29
N LEU A 144 -12.81 2.12 1.96
CA LEU A 144 -11.50 1.72 1.48
C LEU A 144 -10.45 2.79 1.76
N ALA A 145 -9.30 2.38 2.28
CA ALA A 145 -8.16 3.26 2.47
C ALA A 145 -7.69 3.85 1.13
N ARG A 146 -7.17 5.06 1.20
CA ARG A 146 -6.64 5.78 0.03
C ARG A 146 -5.13 5.95 0.17
N TYR A 147 -4.41 5.56 -0.88
CA TYR A 147 -2.97 5.65 -0.98
C TYR A 147 -2.63 6.74 -1.99
N GLY A 148 -2.19 7.90 -1.48
CA GLY A 148 -1.98 9.11 -2.28
C GLY A 148 -0.53 9.25 -2.76
N SER A 149 -0.35 9.88 -3.91
CA SER A 149 0.99 10.23 -4.41
C SER A 149 1.62 11.44 -3.69
N ASN A 150 0.86 12.12 -2.83
CA ASN A 150 1.25 13.31 -2.04
C ASN A 150 1.67 14.53 -2.88
N ARG A 151 2.08 14.34 -4.11
CA ARG A 151 2.35 15.36 -5.12
C ARG A 151 2.04 14.81 -6.51
N ARG A 152 2.16 15.63 -7.54
CA ARG A 152 1.90 15.19 -8.92
C ARG A 152 2.82 14.06 -9.30
N ALA A 153 2.24 12.89 -9.58
CA ALA A 153 2.92 11.72 -10.12
C ALA A 153 2.46 11.48 -11.55
N LYS A 154 3.31 10.90 -12.35
CA LYS A 154 3.01 10.48 -13.72
C LYS A 154 2.91 8.98 -13.84
N TYR A 155 3.62 8.28 -12.96
CA TYR A 155 3.66 6.82 -12.93
C TYR A 155 3.32 6.32 -11.52
N ALA A 156 2.72 5.15 -11.47
CA ALA A 156 2.66 4.35 -10.27
C ALA A 156 3.18 2.95 -10.59
N ILE A 157 3.85 2.32 -9.64
CA ILE A 157 4.41 0.98 -9.78
C ILE A 157 3.84 0.16 -8.63
N GLU A 158 3.05 -0.87 -8.96
CA GLU A 158 2.63 -1.88 -8.00
C GLU A 158 3.64 -3.03 -8.03
N LEU A 159 3.99 -3.50 -6.84
CA LEU A 159 4.99 -4.54 -6.60
C LEU A 159 4.43 -5.58 -5.62
N PRO A 160 4.94 -6.81 -5.61
CA PRO A 160 4.62 -7.77 -4.57
C PRO A 160 4.87 -7.20 -3.17
N ALA A 161 3.95 -7.47 -2.25
CA ALA A 161 4.03 -6.99 -0.88
C ALA A 161 5.37 -7.33 -0.21
N GLY A 162 5.91 -6.40 0.59
CA GLY A 162 7.20 -6.54 1.27
C GLY A 162 8.41 -6.13 0.41
N THR A 163 8.22 -5.75 -0.86
CA THR A 163 9.30 -5.26 -1.74
C THR A 163 9.87 -3.93 -1.22
N VAL A 164 9.00 -3.01 -0.79
CA VAL A 164 9.44 -1.71 -0.22
C VAL A 164 10.25 -1.93 1.07
N ALA A 165 9.79 -2.81 1.95
CA ALA A 165 10.52 -3.14 3.18
C ALA A 165 11.89 -3.80 2.90
N ARG A 166 11.99 -4.64 1.87
CA ARG A 166 13.20 -5.34 1.45
C ARG A 166 14.20 -4.42 0.76
N LEU A 167 13.77 -3.65 -0.23
CA LEU A 167 14.64 -2.81 -1.06
C LEU A 167 14.91 -1.44 -0.45
N LYS A 168 14.08 -1.00 0.49
CA LYS A 168 14.20 0.28 1.23
C LYS A 168 14.43 1.50 0.33
N PRO A 169 13.61 1.68 -0.74
CA PRO A 169 13.75 2.86 -1.58
C PRO A 169 13.47 4.13 -0.77
N SER A 170 14.04 5.26 -1.22
CA SER A 170 13.90 6.54 -0.53
C SER A 170 13.08 7.52 -1.36
N LEU A 171 12.35 8.42 -0.69
CA LEU A 171 11.70 9.55 -1.36
C LEU A 171 12.74 10.41 -2.08
N GLY A 172 12.45 10.80 -3.32
CA GLY A 172 13.35 11.53 -4.18
C GLY A 172 14.40 10.68 -4.90
N GLN A 173 14.53 9.39 -4.57
CA GLN A 173 15.36 8.45 -5.34
C GLN A 173 14.85 8.37 -6.77
N LYS A 174 15.76 8.41 -7.74
CA LYS A 174 15.43 8.26 -9.16
C LYS A 174 15.33 6.77 -9.51
N ILE A 175 14.28 6.40 -10.25
CA ILE A 175 14.13 5.07 -10.84
C ILE A 175 15.14 4.94 -11.99
N GLU A 176 15.77 3.80 -12.11
CA GLU A 176 16.83 3.54 -13.11
C GLU A 176 16.27 3.50 -14.53
N ALA A 177 15.09 2.92 -14.71
CA ALA A 177 14.41 2.87 -16.00
C ALA A 177 13.96 4.27 -16.44
N ASP A 178 14.14 4.58 -17.70
CA ASP A 178 13.57 5.76 -18.33
C ASP A 178 12.09 5.52 -18.68
N LEU A 179 11.21 5.77 -17.69
CA LEU A 179 9.77 5.57 -17.85
C LEU A 179 9.14 6.52 -18.89
N SER A 180 9.82 7.62 -19.28
CA SER A 180 9.30 8.56 -20.28
C SER A 180 9.15 7.92 -21.65
N LYS A 181 9.89 6.84 -21.94
CA LYS A 181 9.73 6.03 -23.17
C LYS A 181 8.34 5.39 -23.29
N LEU A 182 7.62 5.26 -22.17
CA LEU A 182 6.26 4.71 -22.15
C LEU A 182 5.19 5.78 -22.44
N ASP A 183 5.53 7.06 -22.37
CA ASP A 183 4.58 8.18 -22.45
C ASP A 183 3.79 8.22 -23.75
N ALA A 184 4.46 7.99 -24.89
CA ALA A 184 3.82 7.99 -26.20
C ALA A 184 2.77 6.85 -26.39
N ARG A 185 2.80 5.86 -25.48
CA ARG A 185 1.90 4.69 -25.49
C ARG A 185 0.70 4.89 -24.57
N ALA A 186 0.73 5.87 -23.66
CA ALA A 186 -0.35 6.15 -22.72
C ALA A 186 -1.53 6.87 -23.40
N LYS A 187 -2.75 6.43 -23.08
CA LYS A 187 -4.02 6.95 -23.62
C LYS A 187 -4.91 7.46 -22.49
#